data_1e971efb7e47a01e793aa19417aca1e7
#
_entry.id   1e971efb7e47a01e793aa19417aca1e7
#
_cell.length_a   1.000
_cell.length_b   1.000
_cell.length_c   1.000
_cell.angle_alpha   90.00
_cell.angle_beta   90.00
_cell.angle_gamma   90.00
#
_symmetry.space_group_name_H-M   'P 1'
#
loop_
_entity.id
_entity.type
_entity.pdbx_description
1 polymer ?
#
loop_
_entity_poly.entity_id
_entity_poly.type
_entity_poly.pdbx_seq_one_letter_code
_entity_poly.pdbx_strand_id
1 'polypeptide(L)'
;MDIIQVITDELKVQKWQVEAAVKLIDEGCTIPFISRYRKEATGSLNDEQLRTLHERLLYLRNLEDKKNQVLTSIEEQGKLTPEL
;
A
#
# COMPACT_ATOMS: atom_id res chain seq x y z
N MET A 1 -0.45 13.02 -3.88
CA MET A 1 -1.38 11.98 -4.37
C MET A 1 -2.00 11.24 -3.20
N ASP A 2 -3.30 11.07 -3.27
CA ASP A 2 -4.00 10.36 -2.21
C ASP A 2 -4.12 8.88 -2.60
N ILE A 3 -3.17 8.10 -2.12
CA ILE A 3 -3.11 6.69 -2.46
C ILE A 3 -4.36 5.95 -2.06
N ILE A 4 -4.87 6.25 -0.86
CA ILE A 4 -6.08 5.60 -0.39
C ILE A 4 -7.26 5.89 -1.31
N GLN A 5 -7.39 7.13 -1.72
CA GLN A 5 -8.50 7.50 -2.60
C GLN A 5 -8.38 6.83 -3.97
N VAL A 6 -7.16 6.76 -4.50
CA VAL A 6 -6.94 6.12 -5.78
C VAL A 6 -7.35 4.66 -5.73
N ILE A 7 -6.92 3.96 -4.70
CA ILE A 7 -7.24 2.55 -4.57
C ILE A 7 -8.75 2.36 -4.34
N THR A 8 -9.33 3.23 -3.53
CA THR A 8 -10.77 3.18 -3.28
C THR A 8 -11.55 3.25 -4.59
N ASP A 9 -11.16 4.17 -5.44
CA ASP A 9 -11.82 4.34 -6.72
C ASP A 9 -11.59 3.14 -7.64
N GLU A 10 -10.38 2.61 -7.63
CA GLU A 10 -10.06 1.50 -8.51
C GLU A 10 -10.78 0.22 -8.13
N LEU A 11 -10.85 -0.04 -6.85
CA LEU A 11 -11.50 -1.25 -6.37
C LEU A 11 -13.00 -1.08 -6.18
N LYS A 12 -13.46 0.16 -6.22
CA LYS A 12 -14.88 0.47 -6.06
C LYS A 12 -15.41 -0.05 -4.73
N VAL A 13 -14.63 0.20 -3.69
CA VAL A 13 -15.02 -0.17 -2.34
C VAL A 13 -15.09 1.10 -1.51
N GLN A 14 -15.33 0.95 -0.21
CA GLN A 14 -15.41 2.10 0.67
C GLN A 14 -14.01 2.53 1.11
N LYS A 15 -13.87 3.82 1.38
CA LYS A 15 -12.57 4.33 1.79
C LYS A 15 -12.09 3.68 3.08
N TRP A 16 -12.99 3.50 4.04
CA TRP A 16 -12.59 2.91 5.32
C TRP A 16 -12.10 1.47 5.15
N GLN A 17 -12.60 0.77 4.13
CA GLN A 17 -12.13 -0.58 3.86
C GLN A 17 -10.68 -0.56 3.41
N VAL A 18 -10.36 0.37 2.53
CA VAL A 18 -8.99 0.49 2.04
C VAL A 18 -8.08 0.90 3.18
N GLU A 19 -8.51 1.86 3.99
CA GLU A 19 -7.69 2.32 5.10
C GLU A 19 -7.41 1.19 6.08
N ALA A 20 -8.42 0.39 6.39
CA ALA A 20 -8.24 -0.71 7.32
C ALA A 20 -7.28 -1.75 6.75
N ALA A 21 -7.43 -2.07 5.47
CA ALA A 21 -6.57 -3.05 4.84
C ALA A 21 -5.12 -2.55 4.80
N VAL A 22 -4.93 -1.30 4.46
CA VAL A 22 -3.58 -0.73 4.40
C VAL A 22 -2.95 -0.76 5.78
N LYS A 23 -3.71 -0.43 6.80
CA LYS A 23 -3.19 -0.47 8.15
C LYS A 23 -2.73 -1.86 8.54
N LEU A 24 -3.54 -2.86 8.23
CA LEU A 24 -3.18 -4.24 8.55
C LEU A 24 -1.94 -4.69 7.78
N ILE A 25 -1.85 -4.30 6.53
CA ILE A 25 -0.68 -4.63 5.74
C ILE A 25 0.57 -3.98 6.35
N ASP A 26 0.45 -2.74 6.76
CA ASP A 26 1.58 -2.04 7.37
C ASP A 26 1.99 -2.66 8.69
N GLU A 27 1.06 -3.31 9.35
CA GLU A 27 1.36 -3.98 10.60
C GLU A 27 2.04 -5.33 10.38
N GLY A 28 2.15 -5.75 9.13
CA GLY A 28 2.82 -7.00 8.84
C GLY A 28 1.89 -8.16 8.57
N CYS A 29 0.61 -7.90 8.46
CA CYS A 29 -0.35 -8.96 8.17
C CYS A 29 -0.25 -9.39 6.73
N THR A 30 -0.37 -10.68 6.49
CA THR A 30 -0.36 -11.20 5.13
C THR A 30 -1.77 -11.13 4.55
N ILE A 31 -1.86 -11.22 3.24
CA ILE A 31 -3.15 -11.18 2.57
C ILE A 31 -4.05 -12.33 3.02
N PRO A 32 -3.56 -13.59 3.04
CA PRO A 32 -4.40 -14.69 3.52
C PRO A 32 -4.86 -14.48 4.96
N PHE A 33 -3.99 -13.95 5.80
CA PHE A 33 -4.35 -13.70 7.18
C PHE A 33 -5.48 -12.68 7.29
N ILE A 34 -5.38 -11.61 6.51
CA ILE A 34 -6.39 -10.56 6.54
C ILE A 34 -7.72 -11.09 6.04
N SER A 35 -7.70 -11.83 4.94
CA SER A 35 -8.94 -12.32 4.37
C SER A 35 -9.61 -13.36 5.24
N ARG A 36 -8.83 -14.05 6.06
CA ARG A 36 -9.37 -15.09 6.91
C ARG A 36 -9.73 -14.61 8.31
N TYR A 37 -8.85 -13.83 8.90
CA TYR A 37 -9.00 -13.46 10.31
C TYR A 37 -9.33 -12.00 10.55
N ARG A 38 -9.20 -11.17 9.55
CA ARG A 38 -9.51 -9.75 9.68
C ARG A 38 -10.57 -9.30 8.68
N LYS A 39 -11.40 -10.22 8.29
CA LYS A 39 -12.43 -9.93 7.32
C LYS A 39 -13.34 -8.81 7.77
N GLU A 40 -13.72 -8.82 9.02
CA GLU A 40 -14.60 -7.80 9.54
C GLU A 40 -13.96 -6.41 9.52
N ALA A 41 -12.68 -6.36 9.77
CA ALA A 41 -11.97 -5.08 9.79
C ALA A 41 -11.93 -4.45 8.41
N THR A 42 -11.91 -5.27 7.37
CA THR A 42 -11.82 -4.77 6.01
C THR A 42 -13.15 -4.80 5.27
N GLY A 43 -14.24 -5.06 5.98
CA GLY A 43 -15.54 -5.08 5.34
C GLY A 43 -15.71 -6.23 4.37
N SER A 44 -15.10 -7.37 4.67
CA SER A 44 -15.24 -8.59 3.90
C SER A 44 -14.56 -8.53 2.54
N LEU A 45 -13.45 -7.84 2.46
CA LEU A 45 -12.65 -7.88 1.24
C LEU A 45 -12.11 -9.31 1.06
N ASN A 46 -12.19 -9.83 -0.15
CA ASN A 46 -11.72 -11.18 -0.40
C ASN A 46 -10.23 -11.16 -0.77
N ASP A 47 -9.67 -12.36 -0.96
CA ASP A 47 -8.25 -12.48 -1.30
C ASP A 47 -7.87 -11.67 -2.52
N GLU A 48 -8.69 -11.76 -3.54
CA GLU A 48 -8.40 -11.10 -4.80
C GLU A 48 -8.38 -9.59 -4.62
N GLN A 49 -9.37 -9.06 -3.93
CA GLN A 49 -9.44 -7.63 -3.69
C GLN A 49 -8.26 -7.16 -2.86
N LEU A 50 -7.92 -7.92 -1.83
CA LEU A 50 -6.79 -7.56 -0.98
C LEU A 50 -5.48 -7.63 -1.74
N ARG A 51 -5.33 -8.61 -2.61
CA ARG A 51 -4.11 -8.74 -3.40
C ARG A 51 -3.97 -7.56 -4.35
N THR A 52 -5.06 -7.22 -5.04
CA THR A 52 -5.03 -6.06 -5.92
C THR A 52 -4.72 -4.81 -5.15
N LEU A 53 -5.35 -4.63 -4.00
CA LEU A 53 -5.12 -3.48 -3.15
C LEU A 53 -3.65 -3.39 -2.76
N HIS A 54 -3.07 -4.51 -2.36
CA HIS A 54 -1.68 -4.54 -1.94
C HIS A 54 -0.75 -4.18 -3.09
N GLU A 55 -1.00 -4.73 -4.25
CA GLU A 55 -0.17 -4.44 -5.41
C GLU A 55 -0.25 -2.98 -5.80
N ARG A 56 -1.45 -2.42 -5.81
CA ARG A 56 -1.61 -1.03 -6.14
C ARG A 56 -0.97 -0.14 -5.08
N LEU A 57 -1.10 -0.55 -3.83
CA LEU A 57 -0.50 0.21 -2.75
C LEU A 57 1.01 0.31 -2.92
N LEU A 58 1.65 -0.81 -3.21
CA LEU A 58 3.08 -0.81 -3.41
C LEU A 58 3.48 0.02 -4.62
N TYR A 59 2.72 -0.12 -5.69
CA TYR A 59 3.00 0.64 -6.90
C TYR A 59 2.89 2.14 -6.66
N LEU A 60 1.81 2.56 -6.04
CA LEU A 60 1.58 3.98 -5.80
C LEU A 60 2.57 4.56 -4.80
N ARG A 61 2.91 3.78 -3.78
CA ARG A 61 3.91 4.22 -2.83
C ARG A 61 5.26 4.38 -3.49
N ASN A 62 5.57 3.47 -4.38
CA ASN A 62 6.82 3.54 -5.11
C ASN A 62 6.88 4.79 -6.00
N LEU A 63 5.77 5.13 -6.61
CA LEU A 63 5.70 6.33 -7.41
C LEU A 63 5.95 7.57 -6.56
N GLU A 64 5.30 7.63 -5.41
CA GLU A 64 5.47 8.77 -4.54
C GLU A 64 6.88 8.84 -3.99
N ASP A 65 7.43 7.69 -3.68
CA ASP A 65 8.76 7.63 -3.14
C ASP A 65 9.77 8.13 -4.15
N LYS A 66 9.60 7.74 -5.40
CA LYS A 66 10.49 8.22 -6.45
C LYS A 66 10.39 9.72 -6.64
N LYS A 67 9.18 10.24 -6.52
CA LYS A 67 8.97 11.64 -6.62
C LYS A 67 9.71 12.38 -5.53
N ASN A 68 9.63 11.85 -4.32
CA ASN A 68 10.32 12.44 -3.20
C ASN A 68 11.82 12.33 -3.35
N GLN A 69 12.29 11.24 -3.89
CA GLN A 69 13.71 11.04 -4.10
C GLN A 69 14.28 12.07 -5.06
N VAL A 70 13.52 12.41 -6.06
CA VAL A 70 13.98 13.42 -7.00
C VAL A 70 14.29 14.71 -6.29
N LEU A 71 13.52 15.02 -5.27
CA LEU A 71 13.71 16.26 -4.55
C LEU A 71 14.89 16.24 -3.60
N THR A 72 15.17 15.08 -3.02
CA THR A 72 16.21 15.00 -1.99
C THR A 72 17.28 14.01 -2.29
N SER A 73 17.21 13.39 -3.41
CA SER A 73 17.99 12.20 -3.68
C SER A 73 19.48 12.37 -3.70
N ILE A 74 19.93 13.50 -4.08
CA ILE A 74 21.36 13.67 -4.29
C ILE A 74 22.18 13.25 -3.11
N GLU A 75 21.85 13.69 -1.95
CA GLU A 75 22.62 13.32 -0.79
C GLU A 75 22.45 11.87 -0.43
N GLU A 76 21.28 11.36 -0.64
CA GLU A 76 21.05 9.97 -0.36
C GLU A 76 21.91 9.09 -1.21
N GLN A 77 21.91 9.37 -2.47
CA GLN A 77 22.67 8.57 -3.40
C GLN A 77 24.13 8.55 -3.05
N GLY A 78 24.59 9.64 -2.59
CA GLY A 78 25.99 9.76 -2.30
C GLY A 78 26.51 8.74 -1.35
N LYS A 79 25.69 8.21 -0.48
CA LYS A 79 26.18 7.28 0.48
C LYS A 79 25.70 5.90 0.27
N LEU A 80 24.69 5.79 -0.27
CA LEU A 80 24.20 4.47 -0.37
C LEU A 80 24.92 3.65 -1.30
N THR A 81 25.12 3.49 -1.38
CA THR A 81 25.29 2.58 -2.10
C THR A 81 25.95 1.94 -2.13
N PRO A 82 26.01 1.80 -1.76
CA PRO A 82 26.33 1.15 -1.89
C PRO A 82 26.51 0.51 -2.12
N GLU A 83 26.41 0.50 -2.11
CA GLU A 83 26.56 0.00 -2.34
C GLU A 83 26.87 -0.44 -2.56
N LEU A 84 27.03 -0.35 -2.33
CA LEU A 84 27.31 -0.77 -2.45
C LEU A 84 27.61 -1.07 -2.59
#